data_f6c4a4c7273a8b8407fb58d8bddb81a7
#
_entry.id   f6c4a4c7273a8b8407fb58d8bddb81a7
#
_cell.length_a   1.000
_cell.length_b   1.000
_cell.length_c   1.000
_cell.angle_alpha   90.00
_cell.angle_beta   90.00
_cell.angle_gamma   90.00
#
_symmetry.space_group_name_H-M   'P 1'
#
loop_
_entity.id
_entity.type
_entity.pdbx_description
1 polymer ?
#
loop_
_entity_poly.entity_id
_entity_poly.type
_entity_poly.pdbx_seq_one_letter_code
_entity_poly.pdbx_strand_id
1 'polypeptide(L)'
;MELKTVLTIGGSDSSGGAGVQGDIKTLLANGVYSTSVITTLTAQNTTGFRAYMDVTADFLGNQIDMVFEDIPPAAVKIGAVPTHDLISTVAERLKSFGAKNIVADLAMRANDGTKLIEADAANFYAENIFTISTLVTLGLKELEFFSGMTVSNRQEISDAAQKVSEKYSCAVLAKGGGDENDASEFLFDGNAPRWFRGKKIDTKNTHGAGAALAAAIAAGLAKGSTLVESIDAAKRYLTGCLSSGLVVGKGVGSIDHGWNLR
;
A
#
# COMPACT_ATOMS: atom_id res chain seq x y z
N MET A 1 -2.25 5.74 -28.00
CA MET A 1 -2.82 4.94 -26.89
C MET A 1 -2.79 5.83 -25.66
N GLU A 2 -3.94 6.10 -25.05
CA GLU A 2 -3.99 6.87 -23.81
C GLU A 2 -4.08 5.90 -22.62
N LEU A 3 -3.07 5.91 -21.73
CA LEU A 3 -3.07 5.12 -20.51
C LEU A 3 -3.58 5.98 -19.34
N LYS A 4 -4.31 5.37 -18.43
CA LYS A 4 -4.60 5.98 -17.14
C LYS A 4 -3.32 6.08 -16.31
N THR A 5 -3.19 7.15 -15.54
CA THR A 5 -2.02 7.44 -14.72
C THR A 5 -2.32 7.17 -13.25
N VAL A 6 -1.35 6.64 -12.54
CA VAL A 6 -1.40 6.44 -11.08
C VAL A 6 -0.15 7.05 -10.45
N LEU A 7 -0.35 7.89 -9.45
CA LEU A 7 0.75 8.42 -8.65
C LEU A 7 1.03 7.45 -7.49
N THR A 8 2.29 7.05 -7.32
CA THR A 8 2.75 6.45 -6.08
C THR A 8 3.53 7.45 -5.24
N ILE A 9 3.17 7.60 -3.97
CA ILE A 9 3.85 8.41 -2.96
C ILE A 9 4.43 7.47 -1.91
N GLY A 10 5.75 7.49 -1.70
CA GLY A 10 6.35 6.60 -0.71
C GLY A 10 7.87 6.60 -0.70
N GLY A 11 8.43 5.71 0.11
CA GLY A 11 9.88 5.53 0.20
C GLY A 11 10.46 4.87 -1.04
N SER A 12 11.71 5.21 -1.34
CA SER A 12 12.52 4.55 -2.37
C SER A 12 13.22 3.33 -1.77
N ASP A 13 12.98 2.15 -2.32
CA ASP A 13 13.64 0.90 -1.96
C ASP A 13 14.76 0.57 -2.96
N SER A 14 16.02 0.71 -2.53
CA SER A 14 17.20 0.44 -3.39
C SER A 14 17.31 -1.03 -3.83
N SER A 15 16.63 -1.98 -3.14
CA SER A 15 16.54 -3.37 -3.60
C SER A 15 15.53 -3.56 -4.74
N GLY A 16 14.63 -2.59 -4.91
CA GLY A 16 13.61 -2.60 -5.95
C GLY A 16 12.44 -3.55 -5.70
N GLY A 17 12.35 -4.15 -4.51
CA GLY A 17 11.30 -5.12 -4.16
C GLY A 17 10.02 -4.50 -3.64
N ALA A 18 10.11 -3.34 -3.02
CA ALA A 18 8.99 -2.59 -2.45
C ALA A 18 9.11 -1.10 -2.79
N GLY A 19 8.46 -0.23 -1.99
CA GLY A 19 8.51 1.21 -2.17
C GLY A 19 8.02 1.64 -3.55
N VAL A 20 8.41 2.85 -3.96
CA VAL A 20 7.99 3.37 -5.27
C VAL A 20 8.47 2.50 -6.43
N GLN A 21 9.60 1.80 -6.30
CA GLN A 21 10.12 0.89 -7.33
C GLN A 21 9.24 -0.33 -7.52
N GLY A 22 8.80 -0.95 -6.44
CA GLY A 22 7.84 -2.07 -6.47
C GLY A 22 6.48 -1.62 -7.01
N ASP A 23 6.02 -0.44 -6.59
CA ASP A 23 4.77 0.14 -7.06
C ASP A 23 4.80 0.42 -8.57
N ILE A 24 5.86 1.06 -9.10
CA ILE A 24 6.02 1.33 -10.53
C ILE A 24 5.97 0.04 -11.36
N LYS A 25 6.69 -1.00 -10.94
CA LYS A 25 6.67 -2.31 -11.60
C LYS A 25 5.26 -2.93 -11.59
N THR A 26 4.58 -2.87 -10.44
CA THR A 26 3.22 -3.36 -10.28
C THR A 26 2.23 -2.61 -11.16
N LEU A 27 2.30 -1.28 -11.17
CA LEU A 27 1.44 -0.42 -11.96
C LEU A 27 1.62 -0.69 -13.47
N LEU A 28 2.87 -0.79 -13.93
CA LEU A 28 3.18 -1.17 -15.32
C LEU A 28 2.60 -2.54 -15.68
N ALA A 29 2.81 -3.54 -14.82
CA ALA A 29 2.28 -4.91 -15.03
C ALA A 29 0.75 -4.96 -15.03
N ASN A 30 0.09 -3.99 -14.41
CA ASN A 30 -1.37 -3.83 -14.41
C ASN A 30 -1.90 -2.84 -15.48
N GLY A 31 -1.05 -2.41 -16.42
CA GLY A 31 -1.45 -1.68 -17.63
C GLY A 31 -1.80 -0.21 -17.40
N VAL A 32 -1.17 0.45 -16.44
CA VAL A 32 -1.29 1.90 -16.20
C VAL A 32 0.08 2.57 -16.25
N TYR A 33 0.11 3.86 -16.60
CA TYR A 33 1.32 4.67 -16.48
C TYR A 33 1.51 5.12 -15.03
N SER A 34 2.74 5.07 -14.53
CA SER A 34 3.05 5.44 -13.15
C SER A 34 3.92 6.69 -13.06
N THR A 35 3.50 7.63 -12.23
CA THR A 35 4.33 8.72 -11.71
C THR A 35 4.72 8.42 -10.27
N SER A 36 5.78 9.04 -9.76
CA SER A 36 6.24 8.79 -8.40
C SER A 36 6.66 10.06 -7.68
N VAL A 37 6.38 10.08 -6.37
CA VAL A 37 6.82 11.09 -5.41
C VAL A 37 7.54 10.37 -4.27
N ILE A 38 8.78 10.78 -4.00
CA ILE A 38 9.64 10.11 -3.02
C ILE A 38 9.61 10.86 -1.70
N THR A 39 9.29 10.16 -0.62
CA THR A 39 9.25 10.68 0.76
C THR A 39 10.57 10.46 1.49
N THR A 40 11.20 9.31 1.26
CA THR A 40 12.45 8.91 1.89
C THR A 40 13.27 8.04 0.96
N LEU A 41 14.57 8.13 1.02
CA LEU A 41 15.51 7.26 0.33
C LEU A 41 16.02 6.21 1.33
N THR A 42 16.08 4.95 0.94
CA THR A 42 16.64 3.90 1.79
C THR A 42 17.85 3.24 1.16
N ALA A 43 18.81 2.89 2.01
CA ALA A 43 19.92 2.02 1.65
C ALA A 43 19.63 0.63 2.21
N GLN A 44 19.00 -0.21 1.39
CA GLN A 44 18.61 -1.57 1.78
C GLN A 44 18.81 -2.57 0.65
N ASN A 45 18.86 -3.85 1.01
CA ASN A 45 18.89 -4.97 0.11
C ASN A 45 18.09 -6.16 0.71
N THR A 46 18.12 -7.32 0.09
CA THR A 46 17.37 -8.50 0.56
C THR A 46 17.83 -9.04 1.92
N THR A 47 19.01 -8.64 2.40
CA THR A 47 19.58 -9.11 3.67
C THR A 47 19.44 -8.11 4.81
N GLY A 48 19.00 -6.89 4.56
CA GLY A 48 18.78 -5.91 5.62
C GLY A 48 18.76 -4.47 5.18
N PHE A 49 18.50 -3.64 6.15
CA PHE A 49 18.39 -2.18 6.07
C PHE A 49 19.60 -1.53 6.75
N ARG A 50 20.17 -0.49 6.16
CA ARG A 50 21.39 0.18 6.68
C ARG A 50 21.16 1.62 7.08
N ALA A 51 20.45 2.40 6.24
CA ALA A 51 20.25 3.83 6.44
C ALA A 51 19.05 4.34 5.65
N TYR A 52 18.56 5.50 6.04
CA TYR A 52 17.56 6.25 5.28
C TYR A 52 17.85 7.76 5.35
N MET A 53 17.24 8.49 4.43
CA MET A 53 17.25 9.94 4.37
C MET A 53 15.90 10.44 3.86
N ASP A 54 15.21 11.21 4.68
CA ASP A 54 13.94 11.81 4.30
C ASP A 54 14.18 13.05 3.41
N VAL A 55 13.27 13.28 2.47
CA VAL A 55 13.24 14.53 1.72
C VAL A 55 12.65 15.64 2.61
N THR A 56 12.88 16.90 2.25
CA THR A 56 12.21 18.01 2.95
C THR A 56 10.75 18.12 2.53
N ALA A 57 9.90 18.65 3.43
CA ALA A 57 8.48 18.86 3.15
C ALA A 57 8.26 19.75 1.92
N ASP A 58 9.05 20.81 1.76
CA ASP A 58 9.02 21.70 0.59
C ASP A 58 9.33 20.94 -0.71
N PHE A 59 10.36 20.07 -0.70
CA PHE A 59 10.70 19.31 -1.89
C PHE A 59 9.65 18.25 -2.22
N LEU A 60 9.06 17.64 -1.19
CA LEU A 60 7.93 16.71 -1.34
C LEU A 60 6.73 17.43 -1.98
N GLY A 61 6.38 18.62 -1.49
CA GLY A 61 5.32 19.44 -2.06
C GLY A 61 5.57 19.74 -3.53
N ASN A 62 6.78 20.19 -3.89
CA ASN A 62 7.16 20.48 -5.26
C ASN A 62 7.04 19.25 -6.18
N GLN A 63 7.40 18.02 -5.72
CA GLN A 63 7.22 16.81 -6.50
C GLN A 63 5.73 16.53 -6.78
N ILE A 64 4.86 16.72 -5.78
CA ILE A 64 3.41 16.51 -5.94
C ILE A 64 2.83 17.53 -6.91
N ASP A 65 3.16 18.83 -6.71
CA ASP A 65 2.67 19.93 -7.54
C ASP A 65 3.02 19.70 -9.01
N MET A 66 4.29 19.41 -9.33
CA MET A 66 4.75 19.14 -10.69
C MET A 66 4.01 17.98 -11.38
N VAL A 67 3.69 16.91 -10.62
CA VAL A 67 2.95 15.78 -11.18
C VAL A 67 1.49 16.17 -11.46
N PHE A 68 0.81 16.81 -10.51
CA PHE A 68 -0.60 17.17 -10.69
C PHE A 68 -0.82 18.25 -11.74
N GLU A 69 0.11 19.18 -11.91
CA GLU A 69 0.03 20.26 -12.90
C GLU A 69 0.10 19.79 -14.36
N ASP A 70 0.84 18.70 -14.63
CA ASP A 70 1.06 18.21 -16.00
C ASP A 70 0.45 16.82 -16.26
N ILE A 71 0.54 15.91 -15.29
CA ILE A 71 0.13 14.50 -15.43
C ILE A 71 -0.86 14.15 -14.30
N PRO A 72 -2.05 14.76 -14.24
CA PRO A 72 -3.00 14.54 -13.14
C PRO A 72 -3.38 13.06 -13.03
N PRO A 73 -3.13 12.43 -11.86
CA PRO A 73 -3.36 11.00 -11.70
C PRO A 73 -4.85 10.66 -11.54
N ALA A 74 -5.28 9.54 -12.14
CA ALA A 74 -6.63 8.99 -11.97
C ALA A 74 -6.80 8.25 -10.62
N ALA A 75 -5.69 7.83 -9.99
CA ALA A 75 -5.65 7.26 -8.65
C ALA A 75 -4.30 7.56 -8.00
N VAL A 76 -4.26 7.49 -6.67
CA VAL A 76 -3.04 7.70 -5.86
C VAL A 76 -2.84 6.51 -4.94
N LYS A 77 -1.65 5.93 -4.93
CA LYS A 77 -1.22 4.99 -3.89
C LYS A 77 -0.28 5.70 -2.92
N ILE A 78 -0.56 5.62 -1.63
CA ILE A 78 0.30 6.18 -0.59
C ILE A 78 0.90 5.04 0.23
N GLY A 79 2.23 5.00 0.32
CA GLY A 79 2.98 4.07 1.15
C GLY A 79 3.56 4.76 2.39
N ALA A 80 4.87 4.53 2.62
CA ALA A 80 5.57 5.10 3.78
C ALA A 80 5.71 6.63 3.68
N VAL A 81 5.21 7.33 4.70
CA VAL A 81 5.39 8.79 4.91
C VAL A 81 5.79 8.96 6.39
N PRO A 82 7.09 9.07 6.72
CA PRO A 82 7.58 8.80 8.07
C PRO A 82 7.38 9.91 9.09
N THR A 83 7.22 11.17 8.69
CA THR A 83 7.19 12.32 9.60
C THR A 83 5.91 13.13 9.50
N HIS A 84 5.56 13.87 10.58
CA HIS A 84 4.37 14.73 10.61
C HIS A 84 4.37 15.77 9.49
N ASP A 85 5.50 16.43 9.23
CA ASP A 85 5.60 17.46 8.19
C ASP A 85 5.34 16.88 6.80
N LEU A 86 5.89 15.70 6.50
CA LEU A 86 5.65 15.01 5.23
C LEU A 86 4.19 14.55 5.12
N ILE A 87 3.60 14.03 6.21
CA ILE A 87 2.20 13.61 6.25
C ILE A 87 1.27 14.81 5.98
N SER A 88 1.50 15.95 6.68
CA SER A 88 0.74 17.18 6.46
C SER A 88 0.83 17.64 5.01
N THR A 89 2.05 17.69 4.45
CA THR A 89 2.28 18.11 3.07
C THR A 89 1.53 17.22 2.06
N VAL A 90 1.60 15.89 2.21
CA VAL A 90 0.85 14.96 1.35
C VAL A 90 -0.65 15.21 1.46
N ALA A 91 -1.18 15.28 2.68
CA ALA A 91 -2.61 15.45 2.91
C ALA A 91 -3.14 16.78 2.34
N GLU A 92 -2.43 17.88 2.58
CA GLU A 92 -2.79 19.22 2.10
C GLU A 92 -2.77 19.30 0.57
N ARG A 93 -1.70 18.80 -0.08
CA ARG A 93 -1.59 18.81 -1.54
C ARG A 93 -2.66 17.93 -2.20
N LEU A 94 -2.88 16.71 -1.71
CA LEU A 94 -3.92 15.83 -2.28
C LEU A 94 -5.32 16.42 -2.12
N LYS A 95 -5.61 17.08 -1.00
CA LYS A 95 -6.88 17.81 -0.80
C LYS A 95 -6.99 19.00 -1.77
N SER A 96 -5.95 19.81 -1.91
CA SER A 96 -5.97 21.01 -2.78
C SER A 96 -6.18 20.67 -4.24
N PHE A 97 -5.60 19.57 -4.72
CA PHE A 97 -5.81 19.08 -6.09
C PHE A 97 -7.08 18.26 -6.27
N GLY A 98 -7.84 18.00 -5.21
CA GLY A 98 -9.04 17.15 -5.27
C GLY A 98 -8.75 15.73 -5.71
N ALA A 99 -7.62 15.16 -5.26
CA ALA A 99 -7.20 13.80 -5.59
C ALA A 99 -8.28 12.78 -5.28
N LYS A 100 -8.45 11.78 -6.17
CA LYS A 100 -9.47 10.74 -6.06
C LYS A 100 -8.83 9.35 -6.06
N ASN A 101 -9.62 8.34 -5.68
CA ASN A 101 -9.18 6.94 -5.71
C ASN A 101 -7.86 6.74 -4.94
N ILE A 102 -7.80 7.29 -3.72
CA ILE A 102 -6.61 7.20 -2.86
C ILE A 102 -6.60 5.86 -2.15
N VAL A 103 -5.55 5.08 -2.34
CA VAL A 103 -5.28 3.81 -1.65
C VAL A 103 -4.08 4.00 -0.72
N ALA A 104 -4.32 4.01 0.58
CA ALA A 104 -3.27 4.12 1.59
C ALA A 104 -2.86 2.74 2.10
N ASP A 105 -1.56 2.44 2.04
CA ASP A 105 -0.96 1.20 2.55
C ASP A 105 0.07 1.54 3.63
N LEU A 106 -0.39 1.58 4.87
CA LEU A 106 0.50 1.84 5.99
C LEU A 106 1.07 0.54 6.53
N ALA A 107 2.40 0.43 6.49
CA ALA A 107 3.15 -0.59 7.22
C ALA A 107 3.91 0.08 8.37
N MET A 108 3.60 -0.29 9.61
CA MET A 108 4.30 0.24 10.79
C MET A 108 5.67 -0.41 10.99
N ARG A 109 5.83 -1.62 10.48
CA ARG A 109 7.08 -2.39 10.52
C ARG A 109 7.39 -3.04 9.19
N ALA A 110 8.66 -3.16 8.87
CA ALA A 110 9.14 -4.00 7.78
C ALA A 110 9.05 -5.49 8.14
N ASN A 111 9.22 -6.37 7.16
CA ASN A 111 9.16 -7.83 7.36
C ASN A 111 10.23 -8.37 8.34
N ASP A 112 11.35 -7.68 8.47
CA ASP A 112 12.42 -8.00 9.44
C ASP A 112 12.16 -7.45 10.85
N GLY A 113 11.01 -6.79 11.07
CA GLY A 113 10.63 -6.16 12.33
C GLY A 113 11.12 -4.72 12.50
N THR A 114 11.93 -4.20 11.58
CA THR A 114 12.39 -2.80 11.60
C THR A 114 11.20 -1.85 11.65
N LYS A 115 11.21 -0.92 12.59
CA LYS A 115 10.17 0.09 12.74
C LYS A 115 10.27 1.11 11.60
N LEU A 116 9.17 1.32 10.90
CA LEU A 116 9.10 2.24 9.75
C LEU A 116 8.48 3.59 10.11
N ILE A 117 7.66 3.63 11.17
CA ILE A 117 7.00 4.84 11.64
C ILE A 117 6.80 4.76 13.16
N GLU A 118 6.92 5.88 13.86
CA GLU A 118 6.62 5.97 15.28
C GLU A 118 5.10 5.95 15.53
N ALA A 119 4.67 5.54 16.73
CA ALA A 119 3.25 5.34 17.03
C ALA A 119 2.43 6.65 16.96
N ASP A 120 2.98 7.77 17.40
CA ASP A 120 2.34 9.08 17.31
C ASP A 120 2.22 9.56 15.86
N ALA A 121 3.27 9.38 15.06
CA ALA A 121 3.23 9.67 13.63
C ALA A 121 2.26 8.74 12.86
N ALA A 122 2.12 7.46 13.28
CA ALA A 122 1.12 6.55 12.70
C ALA A 122 -0.32 7.02 13.01
N ASN A 123 -0.60 7.49 14.23
CA ASN A 123 -1.89 8.10 14.56
C ASN A 123 -2.13 9.37 13.73
N PHE A 124 -1.13 10.23 13.64
CA PHE A 124 -1.20 11.45 12.83
C PHE A 124 -1.42 11.13 11.33
N TYR A 125 -0.76 10.08 10.82
CA TYR A 125 -1.00 9.57 9.47
C TYR A 125 -2.47 9.15 9.29
N ALA A 126 -3.03 8.40 10.23
CA ALA A 126 -4.41 7.96 10.15
C ALA A 126 -5.40 9.14 10.18
N GLU A 127 -5.18 10.14 11.02
CA GLU A 127 -6.02 11.33 11.11
C GLU A 127 -6.02 12.18 9.84
N ASN A 128 -4.91 12.20 9.09
CA ASN A 128 -4.74 13.06 7.93
C ASN A 128 -4.89 12.33 6.59
N ILE A 129 -4.43 11.07 6.50
CA ILE A 129 -4.41 10.30 5.24
C ILE A 129 -5.60 9.34 5.15
N PHE A 130 -5.96 8.59 6.23
CA PHE A 130 -7.10 7.67 6.16
C PHE A 130 -8.39 8.42 5.84
N THR A 131 -8.59 9.60 6.46
CA THR A 131 -9.79 10.43 6.29
C THR A 131 -10.00 10.97 4.86
N ILE A 132 -8.99 10.93 4.02
CA ILE A 132 -9.08 11.30 2.60
C ILE A 132 -8.96 10.11 1.66
N SER A 133 -8.78 8.91 2.21
CA SER A 133 -8.57 7.69 1.43
C SER A 133 -9.88 7.04 1.01
N THR A 134 -9.91 6.52 -0.21
CA THR A 134 -10.97 5.63 -0.69
C THR A 134 -10.86 4.27 -0.02
N LEU A 135 -9.62 3.80 0.15
CA LEU A 135 -9.30 2.51 0.76
C LEU A 135 -8.03 2.63 1.61
N VAL A 136 -8.06 2.00 2.77
CA VAL A 136 -6.88 1.76 3.60
C VAL A 136 -6.60 0.27 3.67
N THR A 137 -5.36 -0.16 3.42
CA THR A 137 -4.95 -1.56 3.57
C THR A 137 -4.09 -1.73 4.80
N LEU A 138 -4.48 -2.64 5.70
CA LEU A 138 -3.85 -2.86 7.00
C LEU A 138 -3.50 -4.34 7.19
N GLY A 139 -2.29 -4.63 7.68
CA GLY A 139 -2.01 -5.94 8.26
C GLY A 139 -2.74 -6.10 9.60
N LEU A 140 -2.79 -7.34 10.13
CA LEU A 140 -3.53 -7.58 11.39
C LEU A 140 -2.95 -6.79 12.57
N LYS A 141 -1.64 -6.52 12.60
CA LYS A 141 -1.00 -5.73 13.66
C LYS A 141 -1.35 -4.24 13.57
N GLU A 142 -1.40 -3.70 12.38
CA GLU A 142 -1.88 -2.34 12.15
C GLU A 142 -3.38 -2.24 12.48
N LEU A 143 -4.17 -3.25 12.13
CA LEU A 143 -5.59 -3.30 12.44
C LEU A 143 -5.83 -3.33 13.96
N GLU A 144 -5.06 -4.13 14.73
CA GLU A 144 -5.06 -4.13 16.20
C GLU A 144 -4.74 -2.73 16.75
N PHE A 145 -3.69 -2.09 16.21
CA PHE A 145 -3.24 -0.79 16.68
C PHE A 145 -4.31 0.30 16.50
N PHE A 146 -4.92 0.41 15.31
CA PHE A 146 -5.88 1.46 15.02
C PHE A 146 -7.27 1.21 15.60
N SER A 147 -7.68 -0.05 15.74
CA SER A 147 -8.94 -0.43 16.37
C SER A 147 -8.87 -0.44 17.89
N GLY A 148 -7.67 -0.63 18.47
CA GLY A 148 -7.49 -0.89 19.90
C GLY A 148 -8.09 -2.23 20.36
N MET A 149 -8.22 -3.19 19.43
CA MET A 149 -8.79 -4.53 19.69
C MET A 149 -7.72 -5.57 19.42
N THR A 150 -7.76 -6.70 20.13
CA THR A 150 -7.01 -7.91 19.76
C THR A 150 -7.70 -8.59 18.60
N VAL A 151 -6.93 -9.10 17.65
CA VAL A 151 -7.45 -9.72 16.42
C VAL A 151 -6.82 -11.09 16.25
N SER A 152 -7.61 -12.15 16.46
CA SER A 152 -7.17 -13.55 16.40
C SER A 152 -8.05 -14.46 15.53
N ASN A 153 -9.24 -13.98 15.16
CA ASN A 153 -10.21 -14.75 14.37
C ASN A 153 -10.98 -13.84 13.40
N ARG A 154 -11.73 -14.45 12.50
CA ARG A 154 -12.46 -13.74 11.43
C ARG A 154 -13.50 -12.74 11.96
N GLN A 155 -14.17 -13.03 13.08
CA GLN A 155 -15.14 -12.10 13.66
C GLN A 155 -14.45 -10.87 14.21
N GLU A 156 -13.36 -11.04 14.96
CA GLU A 156 -12.56 -9.95 15.51
C GLU A 156 -11.93 -9.09 14.41
N ILE A 157 -11.49 -9.71 13.28
CA ILE A 157 -11.04 -8.96 12.08
C ILE A 157 -12.16 -8.09 11.54
N SER A 158 -13.35 -8.63 11.40
CA SER A 158 -14.54 -7.90 10.92
C SER A 158 -14.88 -6.72 11.82
N ASP A 159 -14.97 -6.96 13.12
CA ASP A 159 -15.32 -5.92 14.11
C ASP A 159 -14.27 -4.82 14.19
N ALA A 160 -12.99 -5.19 14.15
CA ALA A 160 -11.87 -4.25 14.13
C ALA A 160 -11.84 -3.41 12.84
N ALA A 161 -12.05 -4.01 11.67
CA ALA A 161 -12.09 -3.32 10.39
C ALA A 161 -13.28 -2.35 10.31
N GLN A 162 -14.44 -2.76 10.79
CA GLN A 162 -15.62 -1.89 10.91
C GLN A 162 -15.32 -0.68 11.80
N LYS A 163 -14.75 -0.88 12.99
CA LYS A 163 -14.40 0.19 13.93
C LYS A 163 -13.42 1.20 13.31
N VAL A 164 -12.41 0.75 12.60
CA VAL A 164 -11.45 1.63 11.90
C VAL A 164 -12.14 2.39 10.76
N SER A 165 -12.97 1.70 9.97
CA SER A 165 -13.72 2.31 8.88
C SER A 165 -14.66 3.41 9.36
N GLU A 166 -15.43 3.16 10.42
CA GLU A 166 -16.32 4.14 11.04
C GLU A 166 -15.57 5.34 11.60
N LYS A 167 -14.43 5.09 12.29
CA LYS A 167 -13.60 6.15 12.88
C LYS A 167 -13.03 7.12 11.86
N TYR A 168 -12.58 6.61 10.69
CA TYR A 168 -11.89 7.42 9.69
C TYR A 168 -12.71 7.67 8.41
N SER A 169 -13.95 7.13 8.34
CA SER A 169 -14.86 7.29 7.19
C SER A 169 -14.27 6.82 5.86
N CYS A 170 -13.55 5.69 5.87
CA CYS A 170 -12.91 5.10 4.70
C CYS A 170 -13.16 3.59 4.62
N ALA A 171 -13.05 2.99 3.43
CA ALA A 171 -13.03 1.54 3.33
C ALA A 171 -11.74 0.96 3.92
N VAL A 172 -11.83 -0.22 4.54
CA VAL A 172 -10.69 -0.93 5.16
C VAL A 172 -10.55 -2.31 4.56
N LEU A 173 -9.36 -2.63 4.05
CA LEU A 173 -8.97 -3.97 3.64
C LEU A 173 -7.97 -4.54 4.65
N ALA A 174 -8.42 -5.43 5.52
CA ALA A 174 -7.56 -6.19 6.43
C ALA A 174 -6.88 -7.32 5.66
N LYS A 175 -5.54 -7.41 5.76
CA LYS A 175 -4.70 -8.42 5.10
C LYS A 175 -4.42 -9.57 6.06
N GLY A 176 -4.97 -10.76 5.80
CA GLY A 176 -4.85 -11.98 6.60
C GLY A 176 -6.18 -12.45 7.17
N GLY A 177 -6.37 -13.77 7.24
CA GLY A 177 -7.61 -14.42 7.68
C GLY A 177 -7.66 -14.79 9.16
N GLY A 178 -6.65 -14.46 9.97
CA GLY A 178 -6.55 -14.82 11.39
C GLY A 178 -5.96 -16.22 11.65
N ASP A 179 -5.55 -16.93 10.63
CA ASP A 179 -4.94 -18.28 10.68
C ASP A 179 -3.64 -18.26 9.86
N GLU A 180 -2.63 -19.03 10.24
CA GLU A 180 -1.31 -19.06 9.59
C GLU A 180 -1.34 -19.47 8.12
N ASN A 181 -2.34 -20.23 7.70
CA ASN A 181 -2.50 -20.71 6.32
C ASN A 181 -3.55 -19.93 5.53
N ASP A 182 -4.24 -18.99 6.16
CA ASP A 182 -5.30 -18.18 5.54
C ASP A 182 -4.74 -16.84 5.08
N ALA A 183 -4.47 -16.73 3.78
CA ALA A 183 -4.10 -15.49 3.11
C ALA A 183 -5.33 -14.77 2.52
N SER A 184 -6.48 -14.89 3.17
CA SER A 184 -7.69 -14.13 2.81
C SER A 184 -7.54 -12.68 3.23
N GLU A 185 -8.19 -11.79 2.50
CA GLU A 185 -8.40 -10.40 2.90
C GLU A 185 -9.86 -10.16 3.22
N PHE A 186 -10.11 -9.25 4.16
CA PHE A 186 -11.43 -8.83 4.57
C PHE A 186 -11.65 -7.35 4.22
N LEU A 187 -12.70 -7.06 3.44
CA LEU A 187 -13.13 -5.71 3.11
C LEU A 187 -14.35 -5.32 3.96
N PHE A 188 -14.27 -4.14 4.56
CA PHE A 188 -15.41 -3.38 5.06
C PHE A 188 -15.42 -2.00 4.38
N ASP A 189 -16.48 -1.69 3.65
CA ASP A 189 -16.64 -0.44 2.87
C ASP A 189 -17.88 0.36 3.28
N GLY A 190 -18.39 0.10 4.48
CA GLY A 190 -19.66 0.67 4.96
C GLY A 190 -20.92 -0.07 4.50
N ASN A 191 -20.76 -1.08 3.64
CA ASN A 191 -21.84 -1.94 3.15
C ASN A 191 -21.73 -3.36 3.74
N ALA A 192 -21.99 -4.38 2.92
CA ALA A 192 -21.89 -5.76 3.35
C ALA A 192 -20.42 -6.20 3.49
N PRO A 193 -20.03 -6.81 4.62
CA PRO A 193 -18.70 -7.35 4.83
C PRO A 193 -18.36 -8.42 3.78
N ARG A 194 -17.13 -8.41 3.26
CA ARG A 194 -16.73 -9.32 2.19
C ARG A 194 -15.35 -9.93 2.44
N TRP A 195 -15.27 -11.25 2.33
CA TRP A 195 -14.02 -11.99 2.34
C TRP A 195 -13.56 -12.32 0.91
N PHE A 196 -12.31 -11.99 0.60
CA PHE A 196 -11.60 -12.45 -0.59
C PHE A 196 -10.73 -13.63 -0.18
N ARG A 197 -11.15 -14.84 -0.50
CA ARG A 197 -10.46 -16.05 -0.08
C ARG A 197 -9.09 -16.17 -0.74
N GLY A 198 -8.08 -16.61 0.00
CA GLY A 198 -6.74 -16.89 -0.47
C GLY A 198 -6.08 -18.00 0.32
N LYS A 199 -5.19 -18.71 -0.35
CA LYS A 199 -4.33 -19.71 0.28
C LYS A 199 -2.92 -19.16 0.34
N LYS A 200 -2.25 -19.35 1.46
CA LYS A 200 -0.84 -18.98 1.62
C LYS A 200 0.02 -19.71 0.59
N ILE A 201 0.86 -18.98 -0.11
CA ILE A 201 1.88 -19.51 -1.01
C ILE A 201 3.15 -19.74 -0.19
N ASP A 202 3.67 -20.96 -0.24
CA ASP A 202 4.94 -21.29 0.41
C ASP A 202 6.11 -20.73 -0.39
N THR A 203 6.56 -19.56 0.01
CA THR A 203 7.67 -18.84 -0.63
C THR A 203 8.42 -17.96 0.37
N LYS A 204 9.73 -17.81 0.16
CA LYS A 204 10.57 -16.85 0.88
C LYS A 204 10.55 -15.45 0.22
N ASN A 205 10.00 -15.35 -0.98
CA ASN A 205 10.00 -14.12 -1.78
C ASN A 205 8.72 -13.33 -1.50
N THR A 206 8.66 -12.65 -0.36
CA THR A 206 7.46 -11.92 0.10
C THR A 206 7.68 -10.41 0.18
N HIS A 207 8.92 -9.93 -0.06
CA HIS A 207 9.22 -8.50 0.03
C HIS A 207 8.46 -7.71 -1.04
N GLY A 208 7.70 -6.72 -0.59
CA GLY A 208 6.85 -5.88 -1.42
C GLY A 208 5.42 -6.39 -1.67
N ALA A 209 5.04 -7.57 -1.13
CA ALA A 209 3.72 -8.16 -1.38
C ALA A 209 2.54 -7.24 -0.98
N GLY A 210 2.60 -6.62 0.22
CA GLY A 210 1.55 -5.69 0.68
C GLY A 210 1.44 -4.44 -0.19
N ALA A 211 2.59 -3.83 -0.51
CA ALA A 211 2.65 -2.64 -1.36
C ALA A 211 2.13 -2.93 -2.77
N ALA A 212 2.50 -4.09 -3.34
CA ALA A 212 2.02 -4.52 -4.66
C ALA A 212 0.50 -4.75 -4.69
N LEU A 213 -0.08 -5.33 -3.63
CA LEU A 213 -1.55 -5.45 -3.53
C LEU A 213 -2.22 -4.08 -3.62
N ALA A 214 -1.76 -3.11 -2.80
CA ALA A 214 -2.32 -1.76 -2.79
C ALA A 214 -2.13 -1.02 -4.13
N ALA A 215 -0.95 -1.14 -4.74
CA ALA A 215 -0.67 -0.54 -6.05
C ALA A 215 -1.54 -1.16 -7.17
N ALA A 216 -1.73 -2.48 -7.17
CA ALA A 216 -2.61 -3.15 -8.13
C ALA A 216 -4.08 -2.76 -7.94
N ILE A 217 -4.55 -2.55 -6.70
CA ILE A 217 -5.89 -2.01 -6.43
C ILE A 217 -6.02 -0.59 -7.00
N ALA A 218 -5.02 0.27 -6.76
CA ALA A 218 -5.00 1.63 -7.31
C ALA A 218 -5.06 1.62 -8.86
N ALA A 219 -4.36 0.68 -9.51
CA ALA A 219 -4.43 0.50 -10.95
C ALA A 219 -5.84 0.12 -11.44
N GLY A 220 -6.54 -0.76 -10.71
CA GLY A 220 -7.94 -1.11 -11.00
C GLY A 220 -8.87 0.09 -10.91
N LEU A 221 -8.79 0.85 -9.81
CA LEU A 221 -9.59 2.05 -9.58
C LEU A 221 -9.32 3.12 -10.64
N ALA A 222 -8.04 3.33 -11.03
CA ALA A 222 -7.67 4.28 -12.09
C ALA A 222 -8.31 3.92 -13.44
N LYS A 223 -8.51 2.64 -13.72
CA LYS A 223 -9.18 2.14 -14.93
C LYS A 223 -10.71 2.20 -14.87
N GLY A 224 -11.27 2.61 -13.72
CA GLY A 224 -12.72 2.73 -13.51
C GLY A 224 -13.39 1.45 -13.00
N SER A 225 -12.63 0.43 -12.58
CA SER A 225 -13.19 -0.74 -11.90
C SER A 225 -13.74 -0.37 -10.53
N THR A 226 -14.75 -1.10 -10.08
CA THR A 226 -15.25 -0.99 -8.71
C THR A 226 -14.17 -1.41 -7.70
N LEU A 227 -14.31 -1.02 -6.44
CA LEU A 227 -13.37 -1.41 -5.38
C LEU A 227 -13.26 -2.94 -5.25
N VAL A 228 -14.39 -3.65 -5.31
CA VAL A 228 -14.44 -5.12 -5.21
C VAL A 228 -13.71 -5.78 -6.39
N GLU A 229 -13.97 -5.34 -7.62
CA GLU A 229 -13.28 -5.85 -8.82
C GLU A 229 -11.77 -5.57 -8.78
N SER A 230 -11.39 -4.38 -8.30
CA SER A 230 -9.99 -3.98 -8.16
C SER A 230 -9.25 -4.86 -7.15
N ILE A 231 -9.87 -5.16 -6.00
CA ILE A 231 -9.28 -6.06 -4.98
C ILE A 231 -9.15 -7.48 -5.52
N ASP A 232 -10.18 -8.00 -6.18
CA ASP A 232 -10.17 -9.35 -6.73
C ASP A 232 -9.09 -9.52 -7.82
N ALA A 233 -8.96 -8.54 -8.71
CA ALA A 233 -7.91 -8.53 -9.73
C ALA A 233 -6.51 -8.41 -9.11
N ALA A 234 -6.33 -7.53 -8.12
CA ALA A 234 -5.06 -7.34 -7.42
C ALA A 234 -4.63 -8.61 -6.68
N LYS A 235 -5.57 -9.33 -6.08
CA LYS A 235 -5.31 -10.60 -5.40
C LYS A 235 -4.85 -11.68 -6.36
N ARG A 236 -5.48 -11.81 -7.53
CA ARG A 236 -5.02 -12.74 -8.60
C ARG A 236 -3.62 -12.38 -9.07
N TYR A 237 -3.35 -11.09 -9.30
CA TYR A 237 -2.03 -10.61 -9.68
C TYR A 237 -0.98 -10.95 -8.61
N LEU A 238 -1.24 -10.65 -7.34
CA LEU A 238 -0.32 -10.94 -6.24
C LEU A 238 -0.05 -12.46 -6.10
N THR A 239 -1.07 -13.30 -6.28
CA THR A 239 -0.90 -14.75 -6.25
C THR A 239 0.10 -15.21 -7.32
N GLY A 240 0.02 -14.67 -8.54
CA GLY A 240 1.01 -14.95 -9.59
C GLY A 240 2.42 -14.47 -9.24
N CYS A 241 2.53 -13.23 -8.69
CA CYS A 241 3.82 -12.69 -8.23
C CYS A 241 4.51 -13.58 -7.19
N LEU A 242 3.74 -14.14 -6.24
CA LEU A 242 4.26 -15.01 -5.18
C LEU A 242 4.58 -16.41 -5.67
N SER A 243 3.86 -16.90 -6.70
CA SER A 243 3.99 -18.27 -7.22
C SER A 243 5.09 -18.42 -8.28
N SER A 244 5.66 -17.32 -8.79
CA SER A 244 6.59 -17.35 -9.93
C SER A 244 7.95 -17.98 -9.63
N GLY A 245 8.35 -18.08 -8.36
CA GLY A 245 9.63 -18.63 -7.95
C GLY A 245 10.86 -17.76 -8.28
N LEU A 246 10.69 -16.44 -8.45
CA LEU A 246 11.79 -15.51 -8.70
C LEU A 246 12.86 -15.61 -7.61
N VAL A 247 14.14 -15.72 -8.00
CA VAL A 247 15.27 -15.73 -7.07
C VAL A 247 16.10 -14.47 -7.27
N VAL A 248 16.08 -13.57 -6.28
CA VAL A 248 16.86 -12.33 -6.27
C VAL A 248 17.46 -12.12 -4.89
N GLY A 249 18.78 -11.94 -4.82
CA GLY A 249 19.51 -11.72 -3.58
C GLY A 249 19.66 -13.00 -2.74
N LYS A 250 20.10 -12.80 -1.48
CA LYS A 250 20.42 -13.90 -0.55
C LYS A 250 19.50 -13.97 0.67
N GLY A 251 18.72 -12.93 0.92
CA GLY A 251 17.80 -12.81 2.04
C GLY A 251 16.35 -13.01 1.64
N VAL A 252 15.42 -12.25 2.25
CA VAL A 252 14.01 -12.24 1.86
C VAL A 252 13.90 -11.64 0.47
N GLY A 253 13.59 -12.49 -0.51
CA GLY A 253 13.51 -12.08 -1.91
C GLY A 253 12.27 -11.23 -2.20
N SER A 254 12.38 -10.44 -3.28
CA SER A 254 11.24 -9.71 -3.84
C SER A 254 10.23 -10.66 -4.46
N ILE A 255 8.96 -10.30 -4.41
CA ILE A 255 7.95 -10.91 -5.30
C ILE A 255 8.31 -10.60 -6.76
N ASP A 256 7.79 -11.38 -7.69
CA ASP A 256 7.99 -11.16 -9.12
C ASP A 256 6.91 -10.24 -9.69
N HIS A 257 7.13 -8.94 -9.62
CA HIS A 257 6.19 -7.95 -10.12
C HIS A 257 5.88 -8.06 -11.62
N GLY A 258 6.76 -8.70 -12.39
CA GLY A 258 6.64 -8.83 -13.84
C GLY A 258 6.25 -10.22 -14.33
N TRP A 259 5.75 -11.10 -13.48
CA TRP A 259 5.42 -12.49 -13.81
C TRP A 259 4.49 -12.64 -15.03
N ASN A 260 3.58 -11.69 -15.22
CA ASN A 260 2.60 -11.68 -16.32
C ASN A 260 3.07 -10.93 -17.58
N LEU A 261 4.30 -10.43 -17.58
CA LEU A 261 4.90 -9.73 -18.73
C LEU A 261 5.85 -10.62 -19.53
N ARG A 262 6.04 -11.87 -19.10
CA ARG A 262 6.92 -12.86 -19.69
C ARG A 262 6.13 -14.04 -20.22
#